data_2e7dbbf7ae0690191b096d857e05ab36
#
_entry.id   2e7dbbf7ae0690191b096d857e05ab36
#
_cell.length_a   1.000
_cell.length_b   1.000
_cell.length_c   1.000
_cell.angle_alpha   90.00
_cell.angle_beta   90.00
_cell.angle_gamma   90.00
#
_symmetry.space_group_name_H-M   'P 1'
#
loop_
_entity.id
_entity.type
_entity.pdbx_description
1 polymer ?
#
loop_
_entity_poly.entity_id
_entity_poly.type
_entity_poly.pdbx_seq_one_letter_code
_entity_poly.pdbx_strand_id
1 'polypeptide(L)'
;MNETLNEVKKILTDAGIDEASVKARIILREVGNMSVEDMLLQKEVKNKDEVLAFARKLADTGAPIQHLLGYADFMGEKFIVTPDTLIPRDETELLVNCALDKINKISQKKQDTINVLDIGTGSGCIACMIAKNAPQAEVLALDISSNALQTALENAQKLDLIKKVVYRKSDLFSALRKGETFDVVVSNPPYIRKKDYDNLDKTVRDFEPKSALLAQDEGMEFYKKIIKQAAKYVNYGGYIAFECAKGQAREVCILLERNGFQVSDVIKDLSGVDRVVAAQMVLMSDNTECFSI
;
A
#
# COMPACT_ATOMS: atom_id res chain seq x y z
N MET A 1 -17.48 -30.99 2.54
CA MET A 1 -16.38 -30.00 2.37
C MET A 1 -15.17 -30.58 1.64
N ASN A 2 -14.53 -31.64 2.10
CA ASN A 2 -13.29 -32.16 1.48
C ASN A 2 -13.41 -32.43 -0.03
N GLU A 3 -14.56 -32.99 -0.47
CA GLU A 3 -14.81 -33.21 -1.90
C GLU A 3 -14.81 -31.90 -2.68
N THR A 4 -15.56 -30.87 -2.24
CA THR A 4 -15.63 -29.56 -2.88
C THR A 4 -14.27 -28.86 -2.87
N LEU A 5 -13.54 -28.91 -1.73
CA LEU A 5 -12.19 -28.34 -1.63
C LEU A 5 -11.23 -28.98 -2.63
N ASN A 6 -11.26 -30.32 -2.75
CA ASN A 6 -10.41 -31.05 -3.70
C ASN A 6 -10.79 -30.76 -5.15
N GLU A 7 -12.08 -30.61 -5.44
CA GLU A 7 -12.57 -30.24 -6.78
C GLU A 7 -12.12 -28.82 -7.17
N VAL A 8 -12.29 -27.84 -6.29
CA VAL A 8 -11.79 -26.47 -6.48
C VAL A 8 -10.27 -26.46 -6.67
N LYS A 9 -9.54 -27.14 -5.78
CA LYS A 9 -8.08 -27.24 -5.88
C LYS A 9 -7.66 -27.85 -7.21
N LYS A 10 -8.35 -28.91 -7.67
CA LYS A 10 -8.05 -29.54 -8.96
C LYS A 10 -8.26 -28.56 -10.13
N ILE A 11 -9.41 -27.86 -10.17
CA ILE A 11 -9.71 -26.85 -11.20
C ILE A 11 -8.57 -25.82 -11.30
N LEU A 12 -8.13 -25.27 -10.15
CA LEU A 12 -7.08 -24.27 -10.11
C LEU A 12 -5.70 -24.83 -10.50
N THR A 13 -5.39 -26.06 -10.06
CA THR A 13 -4.11 -26.72 -10.38
C THR A 13 -4.03 -27.06 -11.87
N ASP A 14 -5.12 -27.60 -12.46
CA ASP A 14 -5.17 -27.96 -13.87
C ASP A 14 -5.03 -26.73 -14.77
N ALA A 15 -5.46 -25.56 -14.30
CA ALA A 15 -5.30 -24.27 -14.96
C ALA A 15 -3.94 -23.59 -14.70
N GLY A 16 -3.06 -24.20 -13.90
CA GLY A 16 -1.75 -23.63 -13.58
C GLY A 16 -1.81 -22.40 -12.66
N ILE A 17 -2.88 -22.26 -11.87
CA ILE A 17 -2.99 -21.16 -10.90
C ILE A 17 -2.09 -21.45 -9.70
N ASP A 18 -1.17 -20.51 -9.43
CA ASP A 18 -0.28 -20.60 -8.28
C ASP A 18 -1.05 -20.60 -6.95
N GLU A 19 -0.47 -21.22 -5.93
CA GLU A 19 -1.07 -21.35 -4.59
C GLU A 19 -2.50 -21.90 -4.61
N ALA A 20 -2.83 -22.84 -5.52
CA ALA A 20 -4.15 -23.40 -5.71
C ALA A 20 -4.80 -23.87 -4.41
N SER A 21 -4.02 -24.44 -3.48
CA SER A 21 -4.53 -24.91 -2.17
C SER A 21 -4.94 -23.76 -1.24
N VAL A 22 -4.23 -22.62 -1.27
CA VAL A 22 -4.55 -21.43 -0.48
C VAL A 22 -5.78 -20.76 -1.07
N LYS A 23 -5.77 -20.52 -2.38
CA LYS A 23 -6.89 -19.90 -3.11
C LYS A 23 -8.17 -20.73 -3.00
N ALA A 24 -8.09 -22.06 -3.03
CA ALA A 24 -9.24 -22.92 -2.81
C ALA A 24 -9.89 -22.72 -1.43
N ARG A 25 -9.09 -22.56 -0.38
CA ARG A 25 -9.61 -22.26 0.97
C ARG A 25 -10.23 -20.87 1.04
N ILE A 26 -9.61 -19.86 0.40
CA ILE A 26 -10.19 -18.52 0.31
C ILE A 26 -11.55 -18.59 -0.39
N ILE A 27 -11.68 -19.29 -1.51
CA ILE A 27 -12.95 -19.45 -2.22
C ILE A 27 -14.01 -20.11 -1.34
N LEU A 28 -13.67 -21.16 -0.58
CA LEU A 28 -14.62 -21.78 0.33
C LEU A 28 -15.03 -20.80 1.44
N ARG A 29 -14.10 -20.03 1.98
CA ARG A 29 -14.39 -19.03 3.02
C ARG A 29 -15.28 -17.91 2.51
N GLU A 30 -14.90 -17.26 1.41
CA GLU A 30 -15.51 -16.02 0.96
C GLU A 30 -16.75 -16.27 0.08
N VAL A 31 -16.69 -17.22 -0.85
CA VAL A 31 -17.81 -17.55 -1.74
C VAL A 31 -18.69 -18.63 -1.12
N GLY A 32 -18.07 -19.63 -0.49
CA GLY A 32 -18.78 -20.71 0.19
C GLY A 32 -19.40 -20.32 1.53
N ASN A 33 -19.14 -19.12 2.03
CA ASN A 33 -19.57 -18.61 3.34
C ASN A 33 -19.23 -19.56 4.50
N MET A 34 -18.04 -20.19 4.43
CA MET A 34 -17.58 -21.11 5.45
C MET A 34 -16.68 -20.43 6.47
N SER A 35 -17.03 -20.49 7.74
CA SER A 35 -16.14 -20.09 8.81
C SER A 35 -14.94 -21.04 8.94
N VAL A 36 -13.88 -20.60 9.63
CA VAL A 36 -12.73 -21.46 9.95
C VAL A 36 -13.21 -22.70 10.74
N GLU A 37 -14.17 -22.54 11.65
CA GLU A 37 -14.76 -23.63 12.42
C GLU A 37 -15.51 -24.62 11.51
N ASP A 38 -16.32 -24.12 10.55
CA ASP A 38 -17.03 -24.98 9.60
C ASP A 38 -16.05 -25.78 8.73
N MET A 39 -14.93 -25.18 8.36
CA MET A 39 -13.88 -25.85 7.60
C MET A 39 -13.17 -26.93 8.45
N LEU A 40 -12.88 -26.65 9.73
CA LEU A 40 -12.28 -27.61 10.65
C LEU A 40 -13.22 -28.78 10.93
N LEU A 41 -14.52 -28.53 11.13
CA LEU A 41 -15.56 -29.52 11.34
C LEU A 41 -16.01 -30.22 10.04
N GLN A 42 -15.41 -29.87 8.91
CA GLN A 42 -15.69 -30.43 7.58
C GLN A 42 -17.17 -30.37 7.18
N LYS A 43 -17.89 -29.34 7.58
CA LYS A 43 -19.29 -29.14 7.23
C LYS A 43 -19.50 -29.08 5.71
N GLU A 44 -20.70 -29.41 5.26
CA GLU A 44 -21.06 -29.36 3.84
C GLU A 44 -21.10 -27.91 3.31
N VAL A 45 -20.61 -27.72 2.08
CA VAL A 45 -20.69 -26.45 1.35
C VAL A 45 -22.08 -26.33 0.74
N LYS A 46 -22.91 -25.43 1.24
CA LYS A 46 -24.33 -25.33 0.83
C LYS A 46 -24.50 -24.81 -0.61
N ASN A 47 -23.60 -23.91 -1.05
CA ASN A 47 -23.64 -23.27 -2.36
C ASN A 47 -22.49 -23.78 -3.27
N LYS A 48 -22.32 -25.11 -3.34
CA LYS A 48 -21.24 -25.76 -4.09
C LYS A 48 -21.14 -25.25 -5.54
N ASP A 49 -22.26 -25.06 -6.21
CA ASP A 49 -22.28 -24.65 -7.62
C ASP A 49 -21.68 -23.24 -7.81
N GLU A 50 -21.96 -22.29 -6.91
CA GLU A 50 -21.38 -20.95 -6.93
C GLU A 50 -19.86 -21.00 -6.68
N VAL A 51 -19.43 -21.80 -5.70
CA VAL A 51 -18.02 -22.02 -5.40
C VAL A 51 -17.27 -22.57 -6.61
N LEU A 52 -17.83 -23.59 -7.28
CA LEU A 52 -17.22 -24.17 -8.48
C LEU A 52 -17.24 -23.20 -9.68
N ALA A 53 -18.32 -22.44 -9.84
CA ALA A 53 -18.40 -21.41 -10.89
C ALA A 53 -17.35 -20.32 -10.68
N PHE A 54 -17.15 -19.88 -9.45
CA PHE A 54 -16.09 -18.91 -9.11
C PHE A 54 -14.68 -19.47 -9.39
N ALA A 55 -14.43 -20.73 -9.00
CA ALA A 55 -13.15 -21.39 -9.24
C ALA A 55 -12.85 -21.52 -10.76
N ARG A 56 -13.85 -21.86 -11.59
CA ARG A 56 -13.71 -21.89 -13.04
C ARG A 56 -13.43 -20.49 -13.59
N LYS A 57 -14.18 -19.46 -13.14
CA LYS A 57 -13.94 -18.08 -13.55
C LYS A 57 -12.50 -17.62 -13.23
N LEU A 58 -11.99 -17.98 -12.06
CA LEU A 58 -10.59 -17.69 -11.69
C LEU A 58 -9.61 -18.42 -12.60
N ALA A 59 -9.86 -19.71 -12.89
CA ALA A 59 -9.06 -20.52 -13.79
C ALA A 59 -9.05 -19.98 -15.23
N ASP A 60 -10.22 -19.57 -15.75
CA ASP A 60 -10.38 -19.09 -17.12
C ASP A 60 -9.76 -17.70 -17.34
N THR A 61 -9.87 -16.83 -16.34
CA THR A 61 -9.38 -15.44 -16.46
C THR A 61 -7.92 -15.28 -16.08
N GLY A 62 -7.42 -16.10 -15.14
CA GLY A 62 -6.12 -15.90 -14.51
C GLY A 62 -6.00 -14.59 -13.72
N ALA A 63 -7.12 -13.93 -13.42
CA ALA A 63 -7.13 -12.67 -12.69
C ALA A 63 -6.72 -12.86 -11.21
N PRO A 64 -6.21 -11.82 -10.51
CA PRO A 64 -6.06 -11.87 -9.07
C PRO A 64 -7.39 -12.22 -8.38
N ILE A 65 -7.36 -13.12 -7.42
CA ILE A 65 -8.57 -13.53 -6.71
C ILE A 65 -9.28 -12.34 -6.05
N GLN A 66 -8.51 -11.35 -5.58
CA GLN A 66 -9.01 -10.11 -4.98
C GLN A 66 -9.87 -9.30 -5.96
N HIS A 67 -9.50 -9.24 -7.24
CA HIS A 67 -10.31 -8.56 -8.25
C HIS A 67 -11.65 -9.28 -8.51
N LEU A 68 -11.66 -10.62 -8.42
CA LEU A 68 -12.91 -11.38 -8.57
C LEU A 68 -13.80 -11.29 -7.33
N LEU A 69 -13.21 -11.20 -6.14
CA LEU A 69 -13.91 -10.95 -4.88
C LEU A 69 -14.36 -9.49 -4.74
N GLY A 70 -13.68 -8.56 -5.45
CA GLY A 70 -13.92 -7.12 -5.36
C GLY A 70 -13.27 -6.45 -4.14
N TYR A 71 -12.47 -7.17 -3.36
CA TYR A 71 -11.77 -6.62 -2.19
C TYR A 71 -10.48 -7.39 -1.87
N ALA A 72 -9.61 -6.73 -1.09
CA ALA A 72 -8.45 -7.32 -0.44
C ALA A 72 -8.50 -7.05 1.07
N ASP A 73 -8.00 -7.99 1.87
CA ASP A 73 -7.80 -7.79 3.30
C ASP A 73 -6.52 -6.96 3.51
N PHE A 74 -6.56 -5.97 4.43
CA PHE A 74 -5.42 -5.15 4.81
C PHE A 74 -5.59 -4.66 6.24
N MET A 75 -4.68 -4.97 7.15
CA MET A 75 -4.76 -4.64 8.59
C MET A 75 -6.10 -5.02 9.24
N GLY A 76 -6.67 -6.17 8.84
CA GLY A 76 -7.95 -6.67 9.36
C GLY A 76 -9.20 -6.03 8.77
N GLU A 77 -9.08 -5.13 7.79
CA GLU A 77 -10.19 -4.50 7.08
C GLU A 77 -10.26 -4.95 5.62
N LYS A 78 -11.48 -4.99 5.06
CA LYS A 78 -11.72 -5.31 3.65
C LYS A 78 -11.76 -4.04 2.82
N PHE A 79 -10.74 -3.82 2.00
CA PHE A 79 -10.64 -2.71 1.06
C PHE A 79 -11.16 -3.11 -0.32
N ILE A 80 -12.06 -2.33 -0.88
CA ILE A 80 -12.48 -2.44 -2.28
C ILE A 80 -11.23 -2.26 -3.15
N VAL A 81 -11.06 -3.14 -4.12
CA VAL A 81 -10.01 -3.06 -5.13
C VAL A 81 -10.61 -3.18 -6.53
N THR A 82 -10.03 -2.46 -7.46
CA THR A 82 -10.41 -2.41 -8.87
C THR A 82 -9.17 -2.52 -9.76
N PRO A 83 -9.30 -2.76 -11.07
CA PRO A 83 -8.17 -2.72 -11.98
C PRO A 83 -7.44 -1.36 -12.04
N ASP A 84 -8.00 -0.30 -11.44
CA ASP A 84 -7.42 1.03 -11.39
C ASP A 84 -6.52 1.25 -10.16
N THR A 85 -6.43 0.28 -9.24
CA THR A 85 -5.65 0.40 -8.00
C THR A 85 -4.70 -0.77 -7.81
N LEU A 86 -3.55 -0.51 -7.20
CA LEU A 86 -2.70 -1.58 -6.67
C LEU A 86 -3.49 -2.36 -5.60
N ILE A 87 -3.45 -3.68 -5.66
CA ILE A 87 -3.97 -4.52 -4.58
C ILE A 87 -3.08 -4.31 -3.35
N PRO A 88 -3.62 -3.93 -2.17
CA PRO A 88 -2.85 -3.78 -0.94
C PRO A 88 -1.98 -5.01 -0.66
N ARG A 89 -0.71 -4.78 -0.25
CA ARG A 89 0.26 -5.83 0.08
C ARG A 89 0.50 -5.86 1.58
N ASP A 90 0.77 -7.04 2.12
CA ASP A 90 1.03 -7.22 3.55
C ASP A 90 2.25 -6.41 4.02
N GLU A 91 3.27 -6.26 3.16
CA GLU A 91 4.46 -5.45 3.46
C GLU A 91 4.14 -3.96 3.65
N THR A 92 3.09 -3.47 3.01
CA THR A 92 2.63 -2.08 3.14
C THR A 92 2.09 -1.78 4.56
N GLU A 93 1.67 -2.80 5.31
CA GLU A 93 1.30 -2.64 6.73
C GLU A 93 2.48 -2.13 7.58
N LEU A 94 3.72 -2.46 7.21
CA LEU A 94 4.92 -1.93 7.88
C LEU A 94 5.03 -0.41 7.72
N LEU A 95 4.66 0.13 6.55
CA LEU A 95 4.66 1.57 6.32
C LEU A 95 3.61 2.28 7.17
N VAL A 96 2.39 1.71 7.27
CA VAL A 96 1.34 2.24 8.14
C VAL A 96 1.79 2.22 9.61
N ASN A 97 2.32 1.10 10.09
CA ASN A 97 2.80 0.96 11.47
C ASN A 97 3.95 1.95 11.77
N CYS A 98 4.86 2.15 10.82
CA CYS A 98 5.91 3.16 10.92
C CYS A 98 5.31 4.57 11.06
N ALA A 99 4.34 4.93 10.21
CA ALA A 99 3.67 6.23 10.27
C ALA A 99 2.95 6.45 11.61
N LEU A 100 2.25 5.44 12.12
CA LEU A 100 1.58 5.49 13.43
C LEU A 100 2.57 5.72 14.58
N ASP A 101 3.75 5.06 14.55
CA ASP A 101 4.83 5.32 15.52
C ASP A 101 5.30 6.79 15.46
N LYS A 102 5.50 7.36 14.25
CA LYS A 102 5.90 8.76 14.10
C LYS A 102 4.82 9.74 14.56
N ILE A 103 3.56 9.47 14.24
CA ILE A 103 2.40 10.25 14.72
C ILE A 103 2.38 10.26 16.25
N ASN A 104 2.56 9.09 16.89
CA ASN A 104 2.59 8.97 18.32
C ASN A 104 3.76 9.74 18.95
N LYS A 105 4.95 9.71 18.35
CA LYS A 105 6.12 10.50 18.81
C LYS A 105 5.89 12.01 18.73
N ILE A 106 5.20 12.48 17.70
CA ILE A 106 4.86 13.90 17.53
C ILE A 106 3.79 14.30 18.56
N SER A 107 2.74 13.49 18.72
CA SER A 107 1.60 13.80 19.62
C SER A 107 2.00 13.90 21.08
N GLN A 108 3.09 13.24 21.51
CA GLN A 108 3.65 13.42 22.86
C GLN A 108 4.20 14.84 23.11
N LYS A 109 4.55 15.57 22.03
CA LYS A 109 5.16 16.91 22.11
C LYS A 109 4.20 18.01 21.64
N LYS A 110 3.18 17.65 20.87
CA LYS A 110 2.22 18.55 20.23
C LYS A 110 0.81 18.06 20.52
N GLN A 111 -0.02 18.90 21.15
CA GLN A 111 -1.42 18.57 21.46
C GLN A 111 -2.38 18.88 20.31
N ASP A 112 -1.88 19.45 19.21
CA ASP A 112 -2.69 19.81 18.04
C ASP A 112 -2.92 18.62 17.11
N THR A 113 -3.80 18.81 16.14
CA THR A 113 -4.02 17.89 15.03
C THR A 113 -2.70 17.58 14.32
N ILE A 114 -2.48 16.30 14.00
CA ILE A 114 -1.34 15.84 13.22
C ILE A 114 -1.75 15.76 11.74
N ASN A 115 -1.13 16.59 10.92
CA ASN A 115 -1.37 16.62 9.49
C ASN A 115 -0.55 15.54 8.78
N VAL A 116 -1.22 14.62 8.09
CA VAL A 116 -0.58 13.53 7.36
C VAL A 116 -0.85 13.68 5.87
N LEU A 117 0.17 13.40 5.05
CA LEU A 117 0.06 13.35 3.59
C LEU A 117 0.37 11.94 3.10
N ASP A 118 -0.55 11.34 2.35
CA ASP A 118 -0.36 10.07 1.64
C ASP A 118 -0.25 10.37 0.13
N ILE A 119 0.91 10.07 -0.47
CA ILE A 119 1.21 10.36 -1.89
C ILE A 119 1.13 9.07 -2.69
N GLY A 120 0.25 9.02 -3.70
CA GLY A 120 -0.05 7.83 -4.48
C GLY A 120 -0.94 6.87 -3.68
N THR A 121 -2.05 7.39 -3.16
CA THR A 121 -2.89 6.67 -2.19
C THR A 121 -3.54 5.39 -2.73
N GLY A 122 -3.69 5.26 -4.06
CA GLY A 122 -4.27 4.08 -4.70
C GLY A 122 -5.67 3.75 -4.18
N SER A 123 -5.83 2.60 -3.56
CA SER A 123 -7.09 2.18 -2.92
C SER A 123 -7.43 2.94 -1.64
N GLY A 124 -6.53 3.81 -1.16
CA GLY A 124 -6.68 4.54 0.10
C GLY A 124 -6.35 3.73 1.35
N CYS A 125 -5.78 2.54 1.23
CA CYS A 125 -5.55 1.65 2.37
C CYS A 125 -4.60 2.27 3.41
N ILE A 126 -3.50 2.91 3.00
CA ILE A 126 -2.57 3.59 3.91
C ILE A 126 -3.28 4.74 4.63
N ALA A 127 -3.89 5.65 3.86
CA ALA A 127 -4.59 6.83 4.40
C ALA A 127 -5.71 6.44 5.39
N CYS A 128 -6.54 5.47 5.02
CA CYS A 128 -7.64 4.99 5.87
C CYS A 128 -7.13 4.34 7.15
N MET A 129 -6.10 3.48 7.07
CA MET A 129 -5.60 2.80 8.26
C MET A 129 -4.85 3.74 9.20
N ILE A 130 -4.17 4.77 8.69
CA ILE A 130 -3.63 5.85 9.53
C ILE A 130 -4.77 6.60 10.22
N ALA A 131 -5.78 7.05 9.47
CA ALA A 131 -6.91 7.80 10.03
C ALA A 131 -7.72 7.00 11.06
N LYS A 132 -7.85 5.68 10.88
CA LYS A 132 -8.54 4.78 11.80
C LYS A 132 -7.79 4.59 13.10
N ASN A 133 -6.47 4.41 13.03
CA ASN A 133 -5.64 4.04 14.18
C ASN A 133 -4.97 5.25 14.89
N ALA A 134 -5.07 6.45 14.30
CA ALA A 134 -4.60 7.70 14.91
C ALA A 134 -5.72 8.74 14.90
N PRO A 135 -6.60 8.76 15.92
CA PRO A 135 -7.74 9.68 15.96
C PRO A 135 -7.37 11.17 15.88
N GLN A 136 -6.16 11.53 16.29
CA GLN A 136 -5.58 12.88 16.23
C GLN A 136 -5.07 13.25 14.83
N ALA A 137 -5.01 12.30 13.88
CA ALA A 137 -4.54 12.57 12.53
C ALA A 137 -5.66 13.03 11.60
N GLU A 138 -5.34 14.03 10.76
CA GLU A 138 -6.10 14.39 9.56
C GLU A 138 -5.25 14.05 8.34
N VAL A 139 -5.80 13.29 7.41
CA VAL A 139 -5.04 12.76 6.29
C VAL A 139 -5.48 13.43 4.99
N LEU A 140 -4.52 14.00 4.25
CA LEU A 140 -4.69 14.37 2.86
C LEU A 140 -4.11 13.24 2.00
N ALA A 141 -4.95 12.64 1.16
CA ALA A 141 -4.57 11.56 0.26
C ALA A 141 -4.56 12.06 -1.19
N LEU A 142 -3.42 11.89 -1.85
CA LEU A 142 -3.19 12.36 -3.22
C LEU A 142 -3.02 11.18 -4.15
N ASP A 143 -3.61 11.28 -5.34
CA ASP A 143 -3.35 10.36 -6.45
C ASP A 143 -3.50 11.10 -7.78
N ILE A 144 -2.78 10.66 -8.80
CA ILE A 144 -2.90 11.16 -10.18
C ILE A 144 -4.14 10.60 -10.87
N SER A 145 -4.59 9.41 -10.47
CA SER A 145 -5.73 8.68 -11.02
C SER A 145 -7.03 9.09 -10.33
N SER A 146 -7.97 9.63 -11.11
CA SER A 146 -9.32 9.93 -10.58
C SER A 146 -10.08 8.66 -10.20
N ASN A 147 -9.83 7.54 -10.90
CA ASN A 147 -10.48 6.26 -10.61
C ASN A 147 -9.96 5.67 -9.30
N ALA A 148 -8.64 5.76 -9.06
CA ALA A 148 -8.06 5.36 -7.78
C ALA A 148 -8.65 6.17 -6.62
N LEU A 149 -8.76 7.50 -6.77
CA LEU A 149 -9.39 8.36 -5.76
C LEU A 149 -10.87 8.02 -5.52
N GLN A 150 -11.61 7.61 -6.54
CA GLN A 150 -12.98 7.15 -6.37
C GLN A 150 -13.04 5.88 -5.52
N THR A 151 -12.20 4.90 -5.82
CA THR A 151 -12.08 3.66 -5.02
C THR A 151 -11.65 3.96 -3.58
N ALA A 152 -10.69 4.87 -3.39
CA ALA A 152 -10.23 5.29 -2.06
C ALA A 152 -11.35 5.98 -1.26
N LEU A 153 -12.16 6.82 -1.91
CA LEU A 153 -13.31 7.46 -1.28
C LEU A 153 -14.38 6.45 -0.86
N GLU A 154 -14.68 5.46 -1.69
CA GLU A 154 -15.61 4.37 -1.36
C GLU A 154 -15.10 3.56 -0.15
N ASN A 155 -13.80 3.29 -0.08
CA ASN A 155 -13.18 2.64 1.07
C ASN A 155 -13.31 3.48 2.35
N ALA A 156 -13.07 4.79 2.28
CA ALA A 156 -13.25 5.68 3.42
C ALA A 156 -14.71 5.76 3.88
N GLN A 157 -15.67 5.77 2.95
CA GLN A 157 -17.10 5.72 3.27
C GLN A 157 -17.46 4.42 4.00
N LYS A 158 -17.00 3.28 3.48
CA LYS A 158 -17.24 1.96 4.07
C LYS A 158 -16.69 1.84 5.49
N LEU A 159 -15.57 2.51 5.78
CA LEU A 159 -14.89 2.51 7.08
C LEU A 159 -15.32 3.67 7.99
N ASP A 160 -16.28 4.51 7.58
CA ASP A 160 -16.73 5.72 8.29
C ASP A 160 -15.60 6.75 8.57
N LEU A 161 -14.69 6.88 7.61
CA LEU A 161 -13.52 7.76 7.70
C LEU A 161 -13.58 9.00 6.81
N ILE A 162 -14.70 9.27 6.15
CA ILE A 162 -14.87 10.36 5.18
C ILE A 162 -14.58 11.76 5.77
N LYS A 163 -14.73 11.92 7.08
CA LYS A 163 -14.44 13.18 7.79
C LYS A 163 -12.96 13.32 8.19
N LYS A 164 -12.20 12.23 8.09
CA LYS A 164 -10.80 12.15 8.52
C LYS A 164 -9.82 12.12 7.35
N VAL A 165 -10.28 11.71 6.17
CA VAL A 165 -9.44 11.61 4.98
C VAL A 165 -10.00 12.50 3.89
N VAL A 166 -9.19 13.43 3.40
CA VAL A 166 -9.51 14.31 2.27
C VAL A 166 -8.78 13.80 1.04
N TYR A 167 -9.49 13.61 -0.06
CA TYR A 167 -8.93 13.13 -1.32
C TYR A 167 -8.76 14.25 -2.32
N ARG A 168 -7.59 14.31 -2.99
CA ARG A 168 -7.32 15.35 -3.99
C ARG A 168 -6.52 14.78 -5.15
N LYS A 169 -6.98 15.03 -6.38
CA LYS A 169 -6.21 14.67 -7.59
C LYS A 169 -4.96 15.52 -7.69
N SER A 170 -3.79 14.87 -7.81
CA SER A 170 -2.50 15.55 -7.85
C SER A 170 -1.44 14.70 -8.56
N ASP A 171 -0.63 15.32 -9.38
CA ASP A 171 0.68 14.76 -9.74
C ASP A 171 1.67 15.15 -8.63
N LEU A 172 1.95 14.18 -7.75
CA LEU A 172 2.72 14.36 -6.52
C LEU A 172 2.20 15.58 -5.71
N PHE A 173 3.02 16.61 -5.51
CA PHE A 173 2.69 17.80 -4.72
C PHE A 173 1.98 18.93 -5.51
N SER A 174 1.71 18.71 -6.82
CA SER A 174 1.27 19.82 -7.72
C SER A 174 -0.05 20.49 -7.30
N ALA A 175 -0.94 19.76 -6.63
CA ALA A 175 -2.22 20.29 -6.17
C ALA A 175 -2.18 20.83 -4.72
N LEU A 176 -1.02 20.83 -4.07
CA LEU A 176 -0.89 21.43 -2.74
C LEU A 176 -0.97 22.95 -2.81
N ARG A 177 -1.65 23.52 -1.84
CA ARG A 177 -1.82 24.98 -1.71
C ARG A 177 -0.63 25.58 -0.99
N LYS A 178 -0.39 26.88 -1.22
CA LYS A 178 0.64 27.62 -0.49
C LYS A 178 0.36 27.58 1.03
N GLY A 179 1.34 27.14 1.80
CA GLY A 179 1.24 27.04 3.25
C GLY A 179 0.69 25.71 3.79
N GLU A 180 0.24 24.78 2.92
CA GLU A 180 -0.05 23.41 3.36
C GLU A 180 1.26 22.72 3.71
N THR A 181 1.38 22.26 4.97
CA THR A 181 2.54 21.51 5.47
C THR A 181 2.07 20.33 6.33
N PHE A 182 2.91 19.32 6.45
CA PHE A 182 2.56 18.05 7.05
C PHE A 182 3.57 17.64 8.12
N ASP A 183 3.08 17.01 9.15
CA ASP A 183 3.87 16.45 10.23
C ASP A 183 4.42 15.06 9.85
N VAL A 184 3.65 14.32 9.03
CA VAL A 184 4.07 13.01 8.49
C VAL A 184 3.70 12.92 7.02
N VAL A 185 4.64 12.52 6.17
CA VAL A 185 4.43 12.21 4.76
C VAL A 185 4.73 10.73 4.54
N VAL A 186 3.82 10.02 3.87
CA VAL A 186 3.99 8.61 3.52
C VAL A 186 3.80 8.41 2.03
N SER A 187 4.48 7.42 1.47
CA SER A 187 4.25 6.99 0.10
C SER A 187 4.70 5.56 -0.11
N ASN A 188 3.87 4.78 -0.81
CA ASN A 188 4.28 3.57 -1.51
C ASN A 188 4.30 3.89 -3.01
N PRO A 189 5.35 4.52 -3.53
CA PRO A 189 5.38 4.96 -4.91
C PRO A 189 5.69 3.80 -5.86
N PRO A 190 5.39 3.92 -7.16
CA PRO A 190 5.87 2.96 -8.15
C PRO A 190 7.40 2.85 -8.11
N TYR A 191 7.92 1.61 -8.07
CA TYR A 191 9.36 1.34 -7.90
C TYR A 191 9.89 0.22 -8.80
N ILE A 192 9.05 -0.41 -9.64
CA ILE A 192 9.46 -1.55 -10.46
C ILE A 192 10.22 -1.03 -11.69
N ARG A 193 11.44 -1.54 -11.88
CA ARG A 193 12.28 -1.18 -13.03
C ARG A 193 11.70 -1.75 -14.32
N LYS A 194 11.90 -1.05 -15.43
CA LYS A 194 11.40 -1.50 -16.74
C LYS A 194 11.82 -2.95 -17.07
N LYS A 195 13.07 -3.33 -16.79
CA LYS A 195 13.57 -4.69 -17.05
C LYS A 195 12.92 -5.77 -16.19
N ASP A 196 12.42 -5.41 -15.00
CA ASP A 196 11.76 -6.35 -14.09
C ASP A 196 10.25 -6.41 -14.36
N TYR A 197 9.67 -5.35 -14.93
CA TYR A 197 8.24 -5.27 -15.24
C TYR A 197 7.78 -6.38 -16.21
N ASP A 198 8.58 -6.67 -17.24
CA ASP A 198 8.26 -7.68 -18.23
C ASP A 198 8.32 -9.11 -17.65
N ASN A 199 9.04 -9.28 -16.53
CA ASN A 199 9.20 -10.55 -15.82
C ASN A 199 8.26 -10.68 -14.60
N LEU A 200 7.38 -9.70 -14.36
CA LEU A 200 6.37 -9.80 -13.31
C LEU A 200 5.44 -10.98 -13.54
N ASP A 201 4.89 -11.48 -12.45
CA ASP A 201 3.76 -12.40 -12.51
C ASP A 201 2.65 -11.81 -13.39
N LYS A 202 2.03 -12.65 -14.22
CA LYS A 202 0.96 -12.23 -15.13
C LYS A 202 -0.22 -11.63 -14.39
N THR A 203 -0.52 -12.13 -13.19
CA THR A 203 -1.62 -11.61 -12.35
C THR A 203 -1.39 -10.18 -11.94
N VAL A 204 -0.13 -9.75 -11.75
CA VAL A 204 0.24 -8.37 -11.42
C VAL A 204 0.33 -7.54 -12.71
N ARG A 205 1.12 -8.00 -13.68
CA ARG A 205 1.44 -7.24 -14.89
C ARG A 205 0.22 -6.90 -15.73
N ASP A 206 -0.70 -7.87 -15.88
CA ASP A 206 -1.82 -7.80 -16.84
C ASP A 206 -3.11 -7.25 -16.19
N PHE A 207 -3.19 -7.20 -14.86
CA PHE A 207 -4.41 -6.85 -14.13
C PHE A 207 -4.27 -5.63 -13.21
N GLU A 208 -3.05 -5.23 -12.83
CA GLU A 208 -2.85 -4.03 -12.01
C GLU A 208 -2.33 -2.86 -12.85
N PRO A 209 -2.65 -1.60 -12.48
CA PRO A 209 -2.34 -0.46 -13.34
C PRO A 209 -0.82 -0.26 -13.45
N LYS A 210 -0.33 -0.20 -14.68
CA LYS A 210 1.09 0.00 -14.98
C LYS A 210 1.66 1.25 -14.30
N SER A 211 0.85 2.30 -14.17
CA SER A 211 1.22 3.55 -13.50
C SER A 211 1.48 3.40 -12.01
N ALA A 212 0.92 2.37 -11.36
CA ALA A 212 1.17 2.07 -9.95
C ALA A 212 2.39 1.15 -9.74
N LEU A 213 2.95 0.60 -10.82
CA LEU A 213 4.02 -0.38 -10.76
C LEU A 213 5.34 0.17 -11.29
N LEU A 214 5.34 0.71 -12.51
CA LEU A 214 6.54 1.03 -13.28
C LEU A 214 7.12 2.39 -12.90
N ALA A 215 8.42 2.40 -12.62
CA ALA A 215 9.21 3.62 -12.48
C ALA A 215 10.43 3.60 -13.41
N GLN A 216 10.82 4.79 -13.90
CA GLN A 216 12.06 5.00 -14.64
C GLN A 216 13.24 5.04 -13.67
N ASP A 217 14.45 5.31 -14.23
CA ASP A 217 15.66 5.57 -13.44
C ASP A 217 15.95 4.45 -12.43
N GLU A 218 16.02 3.20 -12.94
CA GLU A 218 16.22 1.99 -12.15
C GLU A 218 15.27 1.87 -10.94
N GLY A 219 14.02 2.37 -11.10
CA GLY A 219 13.00 2.34 -10.04
C GLY A 219 13.06 3.50 -9.05
N MET A 220 13.99 4.45 -9.23
CA MET A 220 14.24 5.56 -8.29
C MET A 220 13.50 6.86 -8.64
N GLU A 221 12.80 6.90 -9.77
CA GLU A 221 12.18 8.12 -10.31
C GLU A 221 11.30 8.85 -9.29
N PHE A 222 10.36 8.15 -8.68
CA PHE A 222 9.39 8.77 -7.78
C PHE A 222 10.02 9.15 -6.43
N TYR A 223 10.93 8.34 -5.89
CA TYR A 223 11.68 8.72 -4.69
C TYR A 223 12.44 10.04 -4.91
N LYS A 224 13.16 10.19 -6.03
CA LYS A 224 13.88 11.42 -6.35
C LYS A 224 12.95 12.62 -6.48
N LYS A 225 11.80 12.45 -7.16
CA LYS A 225 10.81 13.52 -7.35
C LYS A 225 10.16 13.93 -6.04
N ILE A 226 9.77 12.95 -5.20
CA ILE A 226 9.10 13.21 -3.93
C ILE A 226 10.07 13.84 -2.94
N ILE A 227 11.23 13.25 -2.70
CA ILE A 227 12.21 13.72 -1.70
C ILE A 227 12.68 15.13 -2.01
N LYS A 228 12.97 15.44 -3.29
CA LYS A 228 13.39 16.79 -3.72
C LYS A 228 12.37 17.88 -3.37
N GLN A 229 11.08 17.56 -3.38
CA GLN A 229 10.01 18.51 -3.10
C GLN A 229 9.59 18.50 -1.63
N ALA A 230 9.72 17.33 -0.95
CA ALA A 230 9.21 17.09 0.39
C ALA A 230 9.71 18.10 1.44
N ALA A 231 10.98 18.58 1.31
CA ALA A 231 11.55 19.57 2.22
C ALA A 231 10.75 20.88 2.32
N LYS A 232 9.89 21.17 1.33
CA LYS A 232 9.02 22.37 1.33
C LYS A 232 7.70 22.16 2.08
N TYR A 233 7.34 20.90 2.31
CA TYR A 233 6.02 20.51 2.79
C TYR A 233 6.06 19.72 4.09
N VAL A 234 7.22 19.17 4.48
CA VAL A 234 7.40 18.49 5.78
C VAL A 234 7.78 19.53 6.82
N ASN A 235 7.01 19.60 7.91
CA ASN A 235 7.31 20.45 9.05
C ASN A 235 8.68 20.11 9.65
N TYR A 236 9.38 21.11 10.19
CA TYR A 236 10.58 20.83 10.99
C TYR A 236 10.27 19.86 12.13
N GLY A 237 11.08 18.81 12.28
CA GLY A 237 10.84 17.73 13.23
C GLY A 237 9.79 16.71 12.78
N GLY A 238 9.11 16.95 11.65
CA GLY A 238 8.20 16.01 10.99
C GLY A 238 8.93 14.87 10.30
N TYR A 239 8.21 13.91 9.76
CA TYR A 239 8.77 12.68 9.19
C TYR A 239 8.29 12.44 7.75
N ILE A 240 9.14 11.77 6.99
CA ILE A 240 8.78 11.15 5.72
C ILE A 240 9.10 9.67 5.77
N ALA A 241 8.21 8.82 5.25
CA ALA A 241 8.42 7.38 5.18
C ALA A 241 8.01 6.82 3.80
N PHE A 242 8.81 5.87 3.31
CA PHE A 242 8.61 5.21 2.03
C PHE A 242 8.60 3.71 2.18
N GLU A 243 7.71 3.03 1.45
CA GLU A 243 7.93 1.63 1.10
C GLU A 243 8.99 1.54 0.01
N CYS A 244 9.84 0.50 0.06
CA CYS A 244 10.94 0.29 -0.87
C CYS A 244 10.97 -1.15 -1.41
N ALA A 245 11.35 -1.30 -2.69
CA ALA A 245 11.69 -2.60 -3.22
C ALA A 245 13.00 -3.14 -2.63
N LYS A 246 13.16 -4.45 -2.71
CA LYS A 246 14.41 -5.12 -2.32
C LYS A 246 15.63 -4.45 -2.97
N GLY A 247 16.56 -4.00 -2.12
CA GLY A 247 17.83 -3.41 -2.54
C GLY A 247 17.79 -1.90 -2.82
N GLN A 248 16.63 -1.22 -2.71
CA GLN A 248 16.53 0.23 -2.94
C GLN A 248 16.72 1.08 -1.67
N ALA A 249 16.50 0.51 -0.48
CA ALA A 249 16.49 1.24 0.78
C ALA A 249 17.74 2.08 1.01
N ARG A 250 18.93 1.56 0.69
CA ARG A 250 20.21 2.30 0.84
C ARG A 250 20.24 3.57 -0.01
N GLU A 251 19.79 3.51 -1.26
CA GLU A 251 19.78 4.68 -2.15
C GLU A 251 18.75 5.70 -1.69
N VAL A 252 17.58 5.26 -1.20
CA VAL A 252 16.55 6.13 -0.61
C VAL A 252 17.10 6.84 0.63
N CYS A 253 17.84 6.16 1.51
CA CYS A 253 18.51 6.80 2.67
C CYS A 253 19.45 7.93 2.22
N ILE A 254 20.33 7.64 1.25
CA ILE A 254 21.29 8.64 0.72
C ILE A 254 20.55 9.85 0.13
N LEU A 255 19.45 9.62 -0.60
CA LEU A 255 18.64 10.71 -1.17
C LEU A 255 18.01 11.56 -0.08
N LEU A 256 17.47 10.96 0.97
CA LEU A 256 16.88 11.67 2.10
C LEU A 256 17.90 12.54 2.82
N GLU A 257 19.08 11.99 3.15
CA GLU A 257 20.15 12.74 3.83
C GLU A 257 20.64 13.94 3.02
N ARG A 258 20.79 13.78 1.70
CA ARG A 258 21.18 14.88 0.79
C ARG A 258 20.12 15.98 0.67
N ASN A 259 18.89 15.73 1.10
CA ASN A 259 17.79 16.69 1.01
C ASN A 259 17.30 17.20 2.38
N GLY A 260 18.15 17.12 3.42
CA GLY A 260 17.87 17.72 4.74
C GLY A 260 17.05 16.84 5.69
N PHE A 261 17.01 15.53 5.44
CA PHE A 261 16.39 14.58 6.32
C PHE A 261 17.45 13.72 7.01
N GLN A 262 17.23 13.39 8.27
CA GLN A 262 18.01 12.41 9.01
C GLN A 262 17.26 11.08 9.04
N VAL A 263 17.87 10.02 8.49
CA VAL A 263 17.29 8.67 8.52
C VAL A 263 17.11 8.24 9.98
N SER A 264 15.88 7.88 10.33
CA SER A 264 15.52 7.44 11.69
C SER A 264 15.29 5.94 11.78
N ASP A 265 14.79 5.31 10.71
CA ASP A 265 14.47 3.89 10.71
C ASP A 265 14.64 3.27 9.32
N VAL A 266 15.11 2.02 9.31
CA VAL A 266 15.05 1.10 8.16
C VAL A 266 14.41 -0.20 8.68
N ILE A 267 13.20 -0.48 8.25
CA ILE A 267 12.38 -1.57 8.77
C ILE A 267 12.38 -2.73 7.77
N LYS A 268 12.62 -3.93 8.29
CA LYS A 268 12.64 -5.17 7.51
C LYS A 268 11.28 -5.89 7.58
N ASP A 269 10.95 -6.58 6.48
CA ASP A 269 9.88 -7.56 6.48
C ASP A 269 10.30 -8.88 7.19
N LEU A 270 9.35 -9.82 7.29
CA LEU A 270 9.59 -11.12 7.90
C LEU A 270 10.63 -11.97 7.15
N SER A 271 10.90 -11.65 5.89
CA SER A 271 11.94 -12.29 5.07
C SER A 271 13.32 -11.62 5.22
N GLY A 272 13.42 -10.58 6.06
CA GLY A 272 14.67 -9.84 6.31
C GLY A 272 15.00 -8.81 5.23
N VAL A 273 14.07 -8.49 4.33
CA VAL A 273 14.25 -7.47 3.29
C VAL A 273 13.89 -6.10 3.84
N ASP A 274 14.76 -5.09 3.62
CA ASP A 274 14.48 -3.70 3.97
C ASP A 274 13.29 -3.20 3.14
N ARG A 275 12.16 -2.89 3.81
CA ARG A 275 10.89 -2.52 3.19
C ARG A 275 10.47 -1.10 3.44
N VAL A 276 10.79 -0.54 4.60
CA VAL A 276 10.41 0.83 4.93
C VAL A 276 11.63 1.63 5.33
N VAL A 277 11.76 2.81 4.75
CA VAL A 277 12.74 3.82 5.15
C VAL A 277 11.98 5.03 5.68
N ALA A 278 12.29 5.45 6.90
CA ALA A 278 11.75 6.67 7.49
C ALA A 278 12.88 7.65 7.88
N ALA A 279 12.60 8.94 7.72
CA ALA A 279 13.54 9.99 8.06
C ALA A 279 12.83 11.22 8.62
N GLN A 280 13.53 11.93 9.51
CA GLN A 280 13.04 13.16 10.14
C GLN A 280 13.61 14.38 9.43
N MET A 281 12.76 15.40 9.21
CA MET A 281 13.21 16.70 8.75
C MET A 281 14.01 17.40 9.84
N VAL A 282 15.26 17.72 9.55
CA VAL A 282 16.17 18.42 10.48
C VAL A 282 16.66 19.72 9.87
N LEU A 283 16.95 20.72 10.71
CA LEU A 283 17.62 21.92 10.25
C LEU A 283 18.99 21.51 9.68
N MET A 284 19.28 21.90 8.46
CA MET A 284 20.68 21.90 8.02
C MET A 284 21.42 22.87 8.95
N SER A 285 22.30 22.35 9.81
CA SER A 285 23.28 23.20 10.47
C SER A 285 24.12 23.86 9.39
N ASP A 286 24.33 25.17 9.46
CA ASP A 286 25.14 25.95 8.50
C ASP A 286 26.63 25.53 8.42
N ASN A 287 26.96 24.35 8.91
CA ASN A 287 28.30 23.75 8.92
C ASN A 287 28.41 22.56 7.97
N THR A 288 28.15 22.78 6.68
CA THR A 288 28.78 21.94 5.65
C THR A 288 29.89 22.76 5.01
N GLU A 289 31.07 22.70 5.60
CA GLU A 289 32.30 22.93 4.86
C GLU A 289 32.26 22.07 3.61
N CYS A 290 32.26 22.74 2.46
CA CYS A 290 32.45 22.11 1.17
C CYS A 290 33.75 21.28 1.23
N PHE A 291 33.63 19.97 1.33
CA PHE A 291 34.72 19.10 0.91
C PHE A 291 34.78 19.15 -0.62
N SER A 292 35.53 20.14 -1.10
CA SER A 292 36.11 20.15 -2.44
C SER A 292 37.22 19.11 -2.44
N ILE A 293 37.00 17.98 -3.11
CA ILE A 293 38.05 17.17 -3.74
C ILE A 293 37.45 16.59 -5.04
#